data_daf12bc7eb81ef467e3b8fa33c90ec34
#
_entry.id   daf12bc7eb81ef467e3b8fa33c90ec34
#
_cell.length_a   1.000
_cell.length_b   1.000
_cell.length_c   1.000
_cell.angle_alpha   90.00
_cell.angle_beta   90.00
_cell.angle_gamma   90.00
#
_symmetry.space_group_name_H-M   'P 1'
#
loop_
_entity.id
_entity.type
_entity.pdbx_description
1 polymer ?
#
loop_
_entity_poly.entity_id
_entity_poly.type
_entity_poly.pdbx_seq_one_letter_code
_entity_poly.pdbx_strand_id
1 'polypeptide(L)'
;MEEVFLKLESLGQVLRIDPANNPTMFHYAPISTGEVELLRTIKQVIRKGRVLNIGHNSMVMVMVMVMAQGEMAMEPVTLYVDCTVSAITSRTGGPVFRDDRFLIQILRAPLVALSAALTAYVEVRGGDEEQKNKLCTPVPFSENLAGYARATHASMMNQYHWSQDKADAEKWAVMARLRTNAMAAIVNMPKIMV
;
A
#
# COMPACT_ATOMS: atom_id res chain seq x y z
N MET A 1 -11.15 -12.25 -8.51
CA MET A 1 -10.07 -11.42 -7.91
C MET A 1 -8.73 -12.15 -7.90
N GLU A 2 -8.68 -13.41 -7.49
CA GLU A 2 -7.46 -14.22 -7.48
C GLU A 2 -6.78 -14.30 -8.86
N GLU A 3 -7.53 -14.60 -9.92
CA GLU A 3 -7.02 -14.66 -11.31
C GLU A 3 -6.36 -13.35 -11.73
N VAL A 4 -6.91 -12.20 -11.32
CA VAL A 4 -6.33 -10.88 -11.62
C VAL A 4 -4.96 -10.75 -10.95
N PHE A 5 -4.82 -11.17 -9.70
CA PHE A 5 -3.54 -11.12 -9.01
C PHE A 5 -2.52 -12.09 -9.58
N LEU A 6 -2.92 -13.31 -9.95
CA LEU A 6 -2.06 -14.27 -10.65
C LEU A 6 -1.57 -13.70 -11.99
N LYS A 7 -2.45 -12.98 -12.71
CA LYS A 7 -2.05 -12.30 -13.94
C LYS A 7 -1.08 -11.15 -13.67
N LEU A 8 -1.32 -10.32 -12.65
CA LEU A 8 -0.39 -9.26 -12.26
C LEU A 8 0.97 -9.83 -11.80
N GLU A 9 0.97 -10.95 -11.09
CA GLU A 9 2.20 -11.65 -10.71
C GLU A 9 2.97 -12.15 -11.94
N SER A 10 2.28 -12.75 -12.91
CA SER A 10 2.91 -13.20 -14.16
C SER A 10 3.53 -12.06 -14.99
N LEU A 11 3.05 -10.82 -14.76
CA LEU A 11 3.58 -9.60 -15.37
C LEU A 11 4.64 -8.90 -14.49
N GLY A 12 5.00 -9.48 -13.34
CA GLY A 12 5.97 -8.90 -12.40
C GLY A 12 5.48 -7.64 -11.68
N GLN A 13 4.16 -7.35 -11.68
CA GLN A 13 3.58 -6.17 -11.04
C GLN A 13 3.34 -6.35 -9.55
N VAL A 14 3.10 -7.56 -9.13
CA VAL A 14 3.00 -7.99 -7.72
C VAL A 14 3.78 -9.29 -7.56
N LEU A 15 4.33 -9.53 -6.37
CA LEU A 15 5.13 -10.72 -6.11
C LEU A 15 4.71 -11.35 -4.79
N ARG A 16 4.49 -12.68 -4.80
CA ARG A 16 4.32 -13.45 -3.57
C ARG A 16 5.69 -13.88 -3.04
N ILE A 17 5.93 -13.73 -1.75
CA ILE A 17 7.15 -14.27 -1.13
C ILE A 17 7.13 -15.79 -1.23
N ASP A 18 6.00 -16.43 -0.95
CA ASP A 18 5.81 -17.87 -1.06
C ASP A 18 4.71 -18.18 -2.09
N PRO A 19 5.08 -18.70 -3.28
CA PRO A 19 4.10 -19.02 -4.33
C PRO A 19 3.08 -20.10 -3.94
N ALA A 20 3.40 -20.95 -2.93
CA ALA A 20 2.48 -21.99 -2.46
C ALA A 20 1.37 -21.45 -1.53
N ASN A 21 1.49 -20.21 -1.07
CA ASN A 21 0.53 -19.61 -0.15
C ASN A 21 -0.04 -18.31 -0.72
N ASN A 22 -1.38 -18.23 -0.78
CA ASN A 22 -2.04 -16.98 -1.15
C ASN A 22 -2.00 -16.01 0.03
N PRO A 23 -1.48 -14.79 -0.16
CA PRO A 23 -1.43 -13.80 0.91
C PRO A 23 -2.83 -13.30 1.26
N THR A 24 -3.09 -13.11 2.53
CA THR A 24 -4.33 -12.49 3.03
C THR A 24 -4.21 -10.99 3.19
N MET A 25 -2.98 -10.46 3.20
CA MET A 25 -2.66 -9.05 3.38
C MET A 25 -1.80 -8.52 2.22
N PHE A 26 -2.00 -7.25 1.89
CA PHE A 26 -1.25 -6.54 0.86
C PHE A 26 -1.08 -5.08 1.24
N HIS A 27 0.16 -4.64 1.47
CA HIS A 27 0.47 -3.30 1.99
C HIS A 27 1.23 -2.41 1.02
N TYR A 28 1.20 -2.70 -0.28
CA TYR A 28 1.91 -1.94 -1.32
C TYR A 28 3.41 -1.77 -1.08
N ALA A 29 4.06 -2.70 -0.38
CA ALA A 29 5.49 -2.63 -0.18
C ALA A 29 6.22 -2.73 -1.54
N PRO A 30 7.01 -1.71 -1.94
CA PRO A 30 7.83 -1.82 -3.12
C PRO A 30 8.99 -2.79 -2.85
N ILE A 31 9.10 -3.81 -3.67
CA ILE A 31 10.15 -4.83 -3.56
C ILE A 31 10.58 -5.27 -4.97
N SER A 32 11.86 -5.46 -5.17
CA SER A 32 12.40 -6.00 -6.41
C SER A 32 12.34 -7.53 -6.44
N THR A 33 12.41 -8.11 -7.63
CA THR A 33 12.46 -9.56 -7.80
C THR A 33 13.66 -10.17 -7.06
N GLY A 34 14.82 -9.51 -7.11
CA GLY A 34 16.01 -10.00 -6.41
C GLY A 34 15.85 -10.01 -4.88
N GLU A 35 15.18 -9.00 -4.31
CA GLU A 35 14.87 -8.97 -2.87
C GLU A 35 13.88 -10.08 -2.48
N VAL A 36 12.87 -10.35 -3.31
CA VAL A 36 11.95 -11.48 -3.09
C VAL A 36 12.70 -12.81 -3.12
N GLU A 37 13.63 -12.98 -4.05
CA GLU A 37 14.48 -14.19 -4.12
C GLU A 37 15.34 -14.34 -2.86
N LEU A 38 15.92 -13.26 -2.35
CA LEU A 38 16.64 -13.27 -1.07
C LEU A 38 15.73 -13.63 0.10
N LEU A 39 14.52 -13.08 0.18
CA LEU A 39 13.57 -13.46 1.22
C LEU A 39 13.19 -14.95 1.16
N ARG A 40 13.10 -15.52 -0.03
CA ARG A 40 12.82 -16.95 -0.24
C ARG A 40 13.96 -17.87 0.24
N THR A 41 15.17 -17.36 0.45
CA THR A 41 16.28 -18.15 1.02
C THR A 41 16.12 -18.40 2.51
N ILE A 42 15.23 -17.69 3.21
CA ILE A 42 14.94 -17.90 4.64
C ILE A 42 14.27 -19.25 4.82
N LYS A 43 15.01 -20.20 5.43
CA LYS A 43 14.57 -21.61 5.55
C LYS A 43 13.61 -21.85 6.71
N GLN A 44 13.76 -21.10 7.80
CA GLN A 44 12.97 -21.29 9.01
C GLN A 44 11.82 -20.27 9.10
N VAL A 45 10.79 -20.47 8.29
CA VAL A 45 9.58 -19.64 8.31
C VAL A 45 8.48 -20.38 9.06
N ILE A 46 8.08 -19.84 10.20
CA ILE A 46 7.04 -20.42 11.05
C ILE A 46 5.69 -19.78 10.70
N ARG A 47 4.76 -20.58 10.14
CA ARG A 47 3.43 -20.14 9.72
C ARG A 47 2.33 -20.79 10.58
N LYS A 48 2.59 -20.96 11.88
CA LYS A 48 1.67 -21.68 12.78
C LYS A 48 0.61 -20.79 13.41
N GLY A 49 0.74 -19.48 13.33
CA GLY A 49 -0.25 -18.59 13.91
C GLY A 49 0.35 -17.28 14.41
N ARG A 50 -0.36 -16.65 15.33
CA ARG A 50 0.01 -15.37 15.92
C ARG A 50 0.76 -15.59 17.24
N VAL A 51 1.88 -14.88 17.44
CA VAL A 51 2.63 -14.87 18.70
C VAL A 51 1.81 -14.16 19.77
N LEU A 52 1.64 -14.80 20.92
CA LEU A 52 0.95 -14.27 22.10
C LEU A 52 1.93 -13.74 23.13
N ASN A 53 2.99 -14.51 23.35
CA ASN A 53 3.99 -14.19 24.37
C ASN A 53 5.35 -14.74 23.97
N ILE A 54 6.42 -14.04 24.36
CA ILE A 54 7.80 -14.45 24.20
C ILE A 54 8.40 -14.52 25.59
N GLY A 55 8.72 -15.74 26.02
CA GLY A 55 9.45 -16.01 27.26
C GLY A 55 10.96 -16.06 27.06
N HIS A 56 11.68 -16.44 28.10
CA HIS A 56 13.14 -16.49 28.05
C HIS A 56 13.66 -17.57 27.08
N ASN A 57 13.03 -18.72 27.03
CA ASN A 57 13.43 -19.87 26.21
C ASN A 57 12.27 -20.43 25.36
N SER A 58 11.14 -19.77 25.31
CA SER A 58 9.97 -20.25 24.58
C SER A 58 9.12 -19.14 23.98
N MET A 59 8.41 -19.47 22.92
CA MET A 59 7.41 -18.60 22.29
C MET A 59 6.06 -19.28 22.33
N VAL A 60 5.05 -18.60 22.85
CA VAL A 60 3.64 -19.06 22.86
C VAL A 60 2.92 -18.49 21.67
N MET A 61 2.27 -19.34 20.88
CA MET A 61 1.54 -18.96 19.68
C MET A 61 0.09 -19.48 19.72
N VAL A 62 -0.84 -18.72 19.15
CA VAL A 62 -2.17 -19.25 18.79
C VAL A 62 -2.05 -19.96 17.45
N MET A 63 -2.32 -21.24 17.43
CA MET A 63 -2.32 -22.03 16.19
C MET A 63 -3.59 -21.77 15.38
N VAL A 64 -3.43 -21.33 14.14
CA VAL A 64 -4.55 -20.90 13.27
C VAL A 64 -5.54 -22.03 12.97
N MET A 65 -5.12 -23.29 12.93
CA MET A 65 -5.97 -24.41 12.53
C MET A 65 -6.79 -25.03 13.67
N VAL A 66 -6.43 -24.83 14.93
CA VAL A 66 -7.04 -25.56 16.08
C VAL A 66 -7.49 -24.63 17.20
N MET A 67 -7.29 -23.32 17.10
CA MET A 67 -7.49 -22.35 18.18
C MET A 67 -6.80 -22.77 19.50
N ALA A 68 -5.80 -23.63 19.42
CA ALA A 68 -5.03 -24.13 20.56
C ALA A 68 -3.76 -23.30 20.75
N GLN A 69 -3.34 -23.12 21.99
CA GLN A 69 -2.04 -22.56 22.30
C GLN A 69 -0.96 -23.63 22.09
N GLY A 70 0.08 -23.27 21.36
CA GLY A 70 1.27 -24.10 21.20
C GLY A 70 2.49 -23.36 21.72
N GLU A 71 3.34 -24.07 22.42
CA GLU A 71 4.63 -23.58 22.87
C GLU A 71 5.74 -24.10 21.96
N MET A 72 6.70 -23.24 21.64
CA MET A 72 7.86 -23.58 20.85
C MET A 72 9.13 -23.17 21.58
N ALA A 73 10.05 -24.13 21.70
CA ALA A 73 11.38 -23.85 22.25
C ALA A 73 12.15 -22.89 21.33
N MET A 74 12.85 -21.95 21.93
CA MET A 74 13.65 -20.96 21.21
C MET A 74 15.12 -21.10 21.60
N GLU A 75 16.01 -20.79 20.67
CA GLU A 75 17.44 -20.78 20.93
C GLU A 75 17.80 -19.69 21.96
N PRO A 76 18.71 -19.98 22.88
CA PRO A 76 19.23 -18.98 23.80
C PRO A 76 19.83 -17.76 23.06
N VAL A 77 19.71 -16.59 23.62
CA VAL A 77 20.28 -15.36 23.05
C VAL A 77 19.67 -14.98 21.69
N THR A 78 18.36 -15.16 21.53
CA THR A 78 17.63 -14.74 20.32
C THR A 78 17.11 -13.31 20.47
N LEU A 79 17.39 -12.45 19.47
CA LEU A 79 16.78 -11.12 19.36
C LEU A 79 15.43 -11.24 18.66
N TYR A 80 14.36 -10.79 19.32
CA TYR A 80 13.03 -10.72 18.73
C TYR A 80 12.74 -9.31 18.24
N VAL A 81 12.31 -9.20 16.98
CA VAL A 81 11.92 -7.93 16.38
C VAL A 81 10.47 -8.04 15.95
N ASP A 82 9.59 -7.23 16.55
CA ASP A 82 8.19 -7.14 16.15
C ASP A 82 8.03 -6.13 15.01
N CYS A 83 7.71 -6.64 13.82
CA CYS A 83 7.45 -5.85 12.63
C CYS A 83 5.94 -5.80 12.28
N THR A 84 5.05 -6.10 13.22
CA THR A 84 3.60 -6.18 12.96
C THR A 84 2.86 -4.86 13.16
N VAL A 85 3.55 -3.79 13.57
CA VAL A 85 2.94 -2.48 13.78
C VAL A 85 2.46 -1.89 12.45
N SER A 86 1.18 -1.55 12.39
CA SER A 86 0.62 -0.76 11.29
C SER A 86 0.65 0.72 11.65
N ALA A 87 1.48 1.50 10.96
CA ALA A 87 1.54 2.95 11.12
C ALA A 87 0.36 3.66 10.43
N ILE A 88 -0.26 3.00 9.46
CA ILE A 88 -1.39 3.54 8.71
C ILE A 88 -2.65 2.82 9.17
N THR A 89 -3.48 3.53 9.93
CA THR A 89 -4.79 3.00 10.31
C THR A 89 -5.74 3.11 9.11
N SER A 90 -6.53 2.06 8.86
CA SER A 90 -7.57 2.03 7.81
C SER A 90 -8.76 2.95 8.09
N ARG A 91 -8.53 4.09 8.75
CA ARG A 91 -9.59 5.07 8.97
C ARG A 91 -10.03 5.62 7.62
N THR A 92 -11.31 5.48 7.31
CA THR A 92 -11.95 6.23 6.24
C THR A 92 -11.79 7.70 6.59
N GLY A 93 -10.88 8.37 5.89
CA GLY A 93 -10.68 9.79 6.05
C GLY A 93 -11.93 10.55 5.60
N GLY A 94 -12.28 11.58 6.33
CA GLY A 94 -13.17 12.62 5.82
C GLY A 94 -12.48 13.39 4.69
N PRO A 95 -13.09 14.49 4.19
CA PRO A 95 -12.46 15.34 3.19
C PRO A 95 -11.08 15.84 3.65
N VAL A 96 -10.19 16.06 2.70
CA VAL A 96 -8.83 16.57 2.99
C VAL A 96 -8.89 17.99 3.56
N PHE A 97 -9.68 18.85 2.93
CA PHE A 97 -9.89 20.24 3.35
C PHE A 97 -11.23 20.37 4.05
N ARG A 98 -11.22 20.90 5.27
CA ARG A 98 -12.41 21.12 6.07
C ARG A 98 -12.22 22.22 7.08
N ASP A 99 -13.10 23.21 7.06
CA ASP A 99 -13.09 24.38 7.94
C ASP A 99 -11.75 25.15 7.86
N ASP A 100 -11.03 25.21 8.95
CA ASP A 100 -9.75 25.92 9.13
C ASP A 100 -8.51 24.99 9.01
N ARG A 101 -8.71 23.74 8.60
CA ARG A 101 -7.66 22.72 8.61
C ARG A 101 -7.69 21.82 7.39
N PHE A 102 -6.57 21.19 7.13
CA PHE A 102 -6.50 20.09 6.20
C PHE A 102 -5.82 18.86 6.83
N LEU A 103 -6.31 17.69 6.46
CA LEU A 103 -5.76 16.41 6.89
C LEU A 103 -5.05 15.74 5.71
N ILE A 104 -3.73 15.61 5.80
CA ILE A 104 -2.95 14.91 4.76
C ILE A 104 -3.37 13.45 4.69
N GLN A 105 -3.79 13.02 3.51
CA GLN A 105 -4.22 11.67 3.23
C GLN A 105 -3.59 11.16 1.94
N ILE A 106 -3.68 9.86 1.69
CA ILE A 106 -3.22 9.28 0.43
C ILE A 106 -4.17 9.70 -0.69
N LEU A 107 -3.65 10.38 -1.69
CA LEU A 107 -4.37 10.76 -2.91
C LEU A 107 -4.04 9.85 -4.09
N ARG A 108 -2.95 9.10 -3.95
CA ARG A 108 -2.50 8.11 -4.89
C ARG A 108 -1.70 7.02 -4.17
N ALA A 109 -2.24 5.81 -4.15
CA ALA A 109 -1.54 4.67 -3.56
C ALA A 109 -0.39 4.21 -4.50
N PRO A 110 0.80 3.87 -3.97
CA PRO A 110 1.26 4.01 -2.58
C PRO A 110 2.04 5.32 -2.30
N LEU A 111 1.87 6.36 -3.09
CA LEU A 111 2.72 7.55 -3.13
C LEU A 111 2.37 8.56 -2.02
N VAL A 112 2.78 8.29 -0.79
CA VAL A 112 2.49 9.14 0.38
C VAL A 112 3.13 10.53 0.24
N ALA A 113 4.40 10.61 -0.13
CA ALA A 113 5.11 11.88 -0.28
C ALA A 113 4.51 12.76 -1.40
N LEU A 114 4.15 12.16 -2.55
CA LEU A 114 3.44 12.87 -3.62
C LEU A 114 2.08 13.39 -3.14
N SER A 115 1.34 12.58 -2.38
CA SER A 115 0.03 12.96 -1.86
C SER A 115 0.12 14.16 -0.94
N ALA A 116 1.08 14.19 -0.02
CA ALA A 116 1.32 15.33 0.87
C ALA A 116 1.71 16.60 0.09
N ALA A 117 2.62 16.48 -0.87
CA ALA A 117 3.06 17.61 -1.68
C ALA A 117 1.93 18.14 -2.58
N LEU A 118 1.08 17.27 -3.14
CA LEU A 118 -0.07 17.68 -3.94
C LEU A 118 -1.13 18.39 -3.07
N THR A 119 -1.37 17.91 -1.85
CA THR A 119 -2.25 18.61 -0.90
C THR A 119 -1.77 20.03 -0.65
N ALA A 120 -0.47 20.23 -0.38
CA ALA A 120 0.12 21.55 -0.20
C ALA A 120 0.03 22.43 -1.47
N TYR A 121 0.25 21.83 -2.64
CA TYR A 121 0.11 22.54 -3.92
C TYR A 121 -1.33 23.03 -4.13
N VAL A 122 -2.32 22.19 -3.87
CA VAL A 122 -3.73 22.56 -4.01
C VAL A 122 -4.13 23.65 -2.99
N GLU A 123 -3.61 23.58 -1.76
CA GLU A 123 -3.86 24.62 -0.73
C GLU A 123 -3.35 25.98 -1.18
N VAL A 124 -2.10 26.06 -1.63
CA VAL A 124 -1.45 27.32 -2.05
C VAL A 124 -2.13 27.95 -3.26
N ARG A 125 -2.75 27.16 -4.12
CA ARG A 125 -3.50 27.67 -5.28
C ARG A 125 -4.76 28.42 -4.91
N GLY A 126 -5.29 28.21 -3.71
CA GLY A 126 -6.57 28.76 -3.29
C GLY A 126 -7.77 28.08 -3.95
N GLY A 127 -8.91 28.69 -3.85
CA GLY A 127 -10.20 28.13 -4.26
C GLY A 127 -11.05 27.72 -3.05
N ASP A 128 -12.30 27.35 -3.29
CA ASP A 128 -13.16 26.84 -2.25
C ASP A 128 -12.84 25.38 -1.88
N GLU A 129 -13.37 24.93 -0.73
CA GLU A 129 -13.10 23.59 -0.23
C GLU A 129 -13.62 22.46 -1.15
N GLU A 130 -14.74 22.71 -1.84
CA GLU A 130 -15.32 21.74 -2.76
C GLU A 130 -14.37 21.49 -3.95
N GLN A 131 -13.84 22.55 -4.54
CA GLN A 131 -12.87 22.47 -5.62
C GLN A 131 -11.57 21.79 -5.17
N LYS A 132 -11.03 22.16 -4.01
CA LYS A 132 -9.85 21.54 -3.43
C LYS A 132 -10.06 20.05 -3.14
N ASN A 133 -11.17 19.68 -2.54
CA ASN A 133 -11.50 18.30 -2.21
C ASN A 133 -11.75 17.43 -3.45
N LYS A 134 -12.24 18.00 -4.55
CA LYS A 134 -12.37 17.30 -5.83
C LYS A 134 -11.01 16.87 -6.38
N LEU A 135 -9.97 17.67 -6.20
CA LEU A 135 -8.59 17.35 -6.61
C LEU A 135 -7.89 16.46 -5.58
N CYS A 136 -8.36 16.41 -4.36
CA CYS A 136 -7.75 15.71 -3.24
C CYS A 136 -8.71 14.68 -2.62
N THR A 137 -9.33 13.83 -3.45
CA THR A 137 -10.18 12.76 -2.94
C THR A 137 -9.34 11.69 -2.25
N PRO A 138 -9.59 11.37 -0.97
CA PRO A 138 -8.83 10.36 -0.25
C PRO A 138 -8.91 8.98 -0.90
N VAL A 139 -7.76 8.35 -1.05
CA VAL A 139 -7.65 6.96 -1.52
C VAL A 139 -7.56 6.03 -0.30
N PRO A 140 -8.48 5.07 -0.15
CA PRO A 140 -8.44 4.15 0.98
C PRO A 140 -7.18 3.30 0.92
N PHE A 141 -6.44 3.24 2.04
CA PHE A 141 -5.31 2.33 2.15
C PHE A 141 -5.84 0.89 2.29
N SER A 142 -5.38 0.02 1.43
CA SER A 142 -5.85 -1.36 1.42
C SER A 142 -4.96 -2.27 2.26
N GLU A 143 -5.57 -3.07 3.11
CA GLU A 143 -4.91 -4.15 3.85
C GLU A 143 -5.11 -5.53 3.20
N ASN A 144 -5.91 -5.61 2.15
CA ASN A 144 -6.21 -6.88 1.48
C ASN A 144 -6.39 -6.70 -0.04
N LEU A 145 -6.44 -7.82 -0.74
CA LEU A 145 -6.54 -7.86 -2.20
C LEU A 145 -7.82 -7.18 -2.75
N ALA A 146 -8.94 -7.28 -2.05
CA ALA A 146 -10.19 -6.64 -2.49
C ALA A 146 -10.10 -5.11 -2.41
N GLY A 147 -9.41 -4.59 -1.39
CA GLY A 147 -9.17 -3.17 -1.24
C GLY A 147 -8.20 -2.60 -2.29
N TYR A 148 -7.29 -3.43 -2.84
CA TYR A 148 -6.38 -3.00 -3.91
C TYR A 148 -7.13 -2.44 -5.12
N ALA A 149 -8.16 -3.13 -5.59
CA ALA A 149 -8.94 -2.67 -6.73
C ALA A 149 -9.63 -1.33 -6.46
N ARG A 150 -10.18 -1.15 -5.24
CA ARG A 150 -10.80 0.12 -4.82
C ARG A 150 -9.79 1.25 -4.74
N ALA A 151 -8.63 1.01 -4.15
CA ALA A 151 -7.57 2.00 -4.04
C ALA A 151 -6.99 2.38 -5.41
N THR A 152 -6.84 1.40 -6.31
CA THR A 152 -6.42 1.63 -7.69
C THR A 152 -7.43 2.47 -8.44
N HIS A 153 -8.72 2.11 -8.36
CA HIS A 153 -9.80 2.89 -8.99
C HIS A 153 -9.84 4.33 -8.45
N ALA A 154 -9.81 4.53 -7.13
CA ALA A 154 -9.80 5.87 -6.55
C ALA A 154 -8.56 6.68 -6.98
N SER A 155 -7.39 6.04 -7.05
CA SER A 155 -6.16 6.68 -7.56
C SER A 155 -6.29 7.09 -9.05
N MET A 156 -6.94 6.28 -9.86
CA MET A 156 -7.20 6.59 -11.28
C MET A 156 -8.21 7.75 -11.42
N MET A 157 -9.26 7.77 -10.60
CA MET A 157 -10.22 8.86 -10.59
C MET A 157 -9.58 10.20 -10.21
N ASN A 158 -8.69 10.20 -9.21
CA ASN A 158 -7.91 11.39 -8.88
C ASN A 158 -7.05 11.86 -10.07
N GLN A 159 -6.35 10.97 -10.74
CA GLN A 159 -5.57 11.31 -11.94
C GLN A 159 -6.45 11.89 -13.05
N TYR A 160 -7.64 11.33 -13.24
CA TYR A 160 -8.61 11.88 -14.19
C TYR A 160 -9.03 13.29 -13.79
N HIS A 161 -9.34 13.56 -12.52
CA HIS A 161 -9.67 14.92 -12.07
C HIS A 161 -8.51 15.90 -12.27
N TRP A 162 -7.26 15.45 -12.01
CA TRP A 162 -6.07 16.29 -12.25
C TRP A 162 -5.89 16.62 -13.73
N SER A 163 -6.19 15.67 -14.64
CA SER A 163 -6.11 15.91 -16.09
C SER A 163 -7.18 16.87 -16.61
N GLN A 164 -8.30 17.00 -15.89
CA GLN A 164 -9.37 17.96 -16.20
C GLN A 164 -9.15 19.32 -15.55
N ASP A 165 -8.15 19.45 -14.67
CA ASP A 165 -7.88 20.68 -13.96
C ASP A 165 -7.16 21.69 -14.86
N LYS A 166 -7.83 22.81 -15.17
CA LYS A 166 -7.30 23.86 -16.04
C LYS A 166 -6.03 24.55 -15.49
N ALA A 167 -5.76 24.42 -14.20
CA ALA A 167 -4.60 24.98 -13.52
C ALA A 167 -3.45 23.99 -13.39
N ASP A 168 -3.39 22.96 -14.23
CA ASP A 168 -2.24 22.08 -14.46
C ASP A 168 -1.82 21.21 -13.26
N ALA A 169 -2.76 20.74 -12.43
CA ALA A 169 -2.43 19.81 -11.33
C ALA A 169 -1.74 18.54 -11.86
N GLU A 170 -2.16 18.03 -13.02
CA GLU A 170 -1.50 16.88 -13.65
C GLU A 170 -0.05 17.22 -14.06
N LYS A 171 0.16 18.36 -14.72
CA LYS A 171 1.48 18.81 -15.14
C LYS A 171 2.41 18.99 -13.95
N TRP A 172 1.92 19.60 -12.88
CA TRP A 172 2.68 19.72 -11.63
C TRP A 172 3.03 18.33 -11.08
N ALA A 173 2.06 17.42 -10.98
CA ALA A 173 2.28 16.04 -10.50
C ALA A 173 3.28 15.27 -11.37
N VAL A 174 3.27 15.50 -12.69
CA VAL A 174 4.23 14.92 -13.63
C VAL A 174 5.64 15.47 -13.43
N MET A 175 5.79 16.76 -13.14
CA MET A 175 7.09 17.42 -12.95
C MET A 175 7.65 17.24 -11.53
N ALA A 176 6.82 16.85 -10.57
CA ALA A 176 7.25 16.62 -9.19
C ALA A 176 8.32 15.51 -9.12
N ARG A 177 9.44 15.80 -8.46
CA ARG A 177 10.54 14.83 -8.26
C ARG A 177 10.15 13.61 -7.44
N LEU A 178 8.98 13.65 -6.81
CA LEU A 178 8.40 12.58 -5.99
C LEU A 178 7.68 11.51 -6.82
N ARG A 179 7.69 11.66 -8.14
CA ARG A 179 7.13 10.70 -9.08
C ARG A 179 8.07 9.49 -9.20
N THR A 180 7.59 8.31 -8.87
CA THR A 180 8.31 7.08 -9.18
C THR A 180 8.19 6.77 -10.67
N ASN A 181 9.25 6.26 -11.29
CA ASN A 181 9.32 5.91 -12.72
C ASN A 181 8.24 4.91 -13.20
N ALA A 182 7.49 4.29 -12.27
CA ALA A 182 6.35 3.42 -12.58
C ALA A 182 5.28 4.09 -13.46
N MET A 183 5.17 5.43 -13.43
CA MET A 183 4.25 6.17 -14.32
C MET A 183 4.76 6.27 -15.76
N ALA A 184 6.06 6.37 -15.97
CA ALA A 184 6.62 6.40 -17.31
C ALA A 184 6.34 5.09 -18.08
N ALA A 185 6.27 3.95 -17.37
CA ALA A 185 5.94 2.66 -17.94
C ALA A 185 4.46 2.57 -18.37
N ILE A 186 3.53 3.22 -17.65
CA ILE A 186 2.09 3.20 -18.00
C ILE A 186 1.80 4.12 -19.19
N VAL A 187 2.47 5.26 -19.28
CA VAL A 187 2.32 6.21 -20.42
C VAL A 187 2.88 5.62 -21.72
N ASN A 188 3.85 4.73 -21.63
CA ASN A 188 4.45 4.04 -22.78
C ASN A 188 3.82 2.67 -23.09
N MET A 189 2.76 2.26 -22.41
CA MET A 189 2.00 1.09 -22.84
C MET A 189 1.37 1.39 -24.20
N PRO A 190 1.58 0.54 -25.22
CA PRO A 190 0.85 0.66 -26.47
C PRO A 190 -0.64 0.64 -26.14
N LYS A 191 -1.40 1.57 -26.72
CA LYS A 191 -2.87 1.60 -26.61
C LYS A 191 -3.37 0.22 -27.01
N ILE A 192 -3.77 -0.59 -26.04
CA ILE A 192 -4.51 -1.81 -26.31
C ILE A 192 -5.87 -1.29 -26.80
N MET A 193 -6.05 -1.31 -28.12
CA MET A 193 -7.36 -1.07 -28.72
C MET A 193 -8.28 -2.21 -28.23
N VAL A 194 -9.36 -1.83 -27.59
CA VAL A 194 -10.50 -2.70 -27.28
C VAL A 194 -11.25 -2.96 -28.56
#